data_dd0043082fb2855cf4daba1a5505fe51
#
_entry.id   dd0043082fb2855cf4daba1a5505fe51
#
_cell.length_a   1.000
_cell.length_b   1.000
_cell.length_c   1.000
_cell.angle_alpha   90.00
_cell.angle_beta   90.00
_cell.angle_gamma   90.00
#
_symmetry.space_group_name_H-M   'P 1'
#
loop_
_entity.id
_entity.type
_entity.pdbx_description
1 polymer ?
#
loop_
_entity_poly.entity_id
_entity_poly.type
_entity_poly.pdbx_seq_one_letter_code
_entity_poly.pdbx_strand_id
1 'polypeptide(L)'
;MTKHEDKNEQPLCKDANHERSIRFTSELIHEFTNMVTAVIGYSELALHAIEDSHPAREWLEKIRKHTRELGALLQKLIALKQSKRGEQL
;
A
#
# COMPACT_ATOMS: atom_id res chain seq x y z
N MET A 1 -11.19 2.15 -32.60
CA MET A 1 -10.78 2.11 -32.31
C MET A 1 -10.68 1.96 -31.78
N THR A 2 -10.83 1.86 -31.62
CA THR A 2 -10.64 1.77 -30.99
C THR A 2 -10.57 1.42 -30.46
N LYS A 3 -10.69 1.16 -30.38
CA LYS A 3 -10.49 0.79 -29.76
C LYS A 3 -10.07 0.35 -29.31
N HIS A 4 -10.09 0.19 -29.37
CA HIS A 4 -9.56 -0.30 -28.88
C HIS A 4 -9.16 -0.81 -28.54
N GLU A 5 -9.26 -0.94 -28.61
CA GLU A 5 -8.75 -1.34 -28.31
C GLU A 5 -8.32 -2.06 -28.01
N ASP A 6 -8.62 -2.22 -27.90
CA ASP A 6 -8.11 -2.78 -27.65
C ASP A 6 -7.90 -3.69 -27.65
N LYS A 7 -8.10 -3.65 -27.54
CA LYS A 7 -8.05 -4.49 -27.72
C LYS A 7 -7.41 -5.34 -27.93
N ASN A 8 -7.52 -5.38 -28.16
CA ASN A 8 -7.09 -6.36 -28.54
C ASN A 8 -6.42 -7.29 -27.94
N GLU A 9 -6.68 -7.81 -27.69
CA GLU A 9 -6.17 -8.57 -26.77
C GLU A 9 -5.60 -9.76 -27.33
N GLN A 10 -4.41 -9.69 -27.75
CA GLN A 10 -3.64 -10.78 -28.27
C GLN A 10 -2.92 -11.49 -27.15
N PRO A 11 -2.64 -12.80 -27.28
CA PRO A 11 -1.99 -13.53 -26.17
C PRO A 11 -0.67 -12.92 -25.75
N LEU A 12 0.14 -12.43 -26.68
CA LEU A 12 1.39 -11.78 -26.32
C LEU A 12 1.16 -10.53 -25.50
N CYS A 13 0.13 -9.77 -25.85
CA CYS A 13 -0.22 -8.58 -25.09
C CYS A 13 -0.70 -8.92 -23.68
N LYS A 14 -1.30 -10.08 -23.56
CA LYS A 14 -1.73 -10.54 -22.25
C LYS A 14 -0.57 -10.66 -21.28
N ASP A 15 0.50 -11.29 -21.72
CA ASP A 15 1.65 -11.49 -20.85
C ASP A 15 2.29 -10.16 -20.50
N ALA A 16 2.43 -9.27 -21.47
CA ALA A 16 2.99 -7.96 -21.22
C ALA A 16 2.12 -7.17 -20.26
N ASN A 17 0.81 -7.24 -20.42
CA ASN A 17 -0.10 -6.54 -19.55
C ASN A 17 -0.04 -7.09 -18.13
N HIS A 18 0.12 -8.38 -18.00
CA HIS A 18 0.24 -9.01 -16.68
C HIS A 18 1.48 -8.48 -15.96
N GLU A 19 2.60 -8.41 -16.65
CA GLU A 19 3.83 -7.92 -16.05
C GLU A 19 3.72 -6.45 -15.66
N ARG A 20 3.06 -5.66 -16.50
CA ARG A 20 2.83 -4.26 -16.17
C ARG A 20 1.96 -4.13 -14.94
N SER A 21 0.93 -4.95 -14.84
CA SER A 21 0.05 -4.91 -13.69
C SER A 21 0.80 -5.24 -12.42
N ILE A 22 1.69 -6.22 -12.47
CA ILE A 22 2.47 -6.59 -11.29
C ILE A 22 3.38 -5.45 -10.87
N ARG A 23 4.05 -4.82 -11.83
CA ARG A 23 4.93 -3.69 -11.50
C ARG A 23 4.16 -2.51 -10.95
N PHE A 24 3.02 -2.21 -11.56
CA PHE A 24 2.18 -1.12 -11.11
C PHE A 24 1.72 -1.37 -9.69
N THR A 25 1.30 -2.59 -9.40
CA THR A 25 0.88 -2.95 -8.05
C THR A 25 2.03 -2.82 -7.06
N SER A 26 3.23 -3.22 -7.46
CA SER A 26 4.40 -3.09 -6.59
C SER A 26 4.67 -1.62 -6.27
N GLU A 27 4.59 -0.76 -7.26
CA GLU A 27 4.84 0.65 -7.05
C GLU A 27 3.79 1.26 -6.13
N LEU A 28 2.53 0.87 -6.31
CA LEU A 28 1.48 1.34 -5.43
C LEU A 28 1.69 0.89 -3.99
N ILE A 29 2.08 -0.35 -3.82
CA ILE A 29 2.35 -0.86 -2.48
C ILE A 29 3.47 -0.07 -1.82
N HIS A 30 4.52 0.23 -2.57
CA HIS A 30 5.60 1.05 -2.04
C HIS A 30 5.12 2.43 -1.63
N GLU A 31 4.31 3.06 -2.46
CA GLU A 31 3.79 4.37 -2.14
C GLU A 31 2.87 4.33 -0.93
N PHE A 32 2.00 3.33 -0.86
CA PHE A 32 1.16 3.16 0.32
C PHE A 32 1.99 2.97 1.57
N THR A 33 3.02 2.14 1.49
CA THR A 33 3.89 1.89 2.63
C THR A 33 4.56 3.18 3.09
N ASN A 34 5.03 3.97 2.15
CA ASN A 34 5.65 5.24 2.49
C ASN A 34 4.68 6.19 3.16
N MET A 35 3.45 6.24 2.67
CA MET A 35 2.44 7.11 3.25
C MET A 35 2.04 6.65 4.65
N VAL A 36 1.87 5.34 4.83
CA VAL A 36 1.55 4.78 6.14
C VAL A 36 2.65 5.12 7.13
N THR A 37 3.90 4.96 6.72
CA THR A 37 5.04 5.28 7.57
C THR A 37 5.02 6.76 7.97
N ALA A 38 4.72 7.63 7.01
CA ALA A 38 4.68 9.07 7.28
C ALA A 38 3.56 9.40 8.27
N VAL A 39 2.39 8.80 8.09
CA VAL A 39 1.27 9.09 9.00
C VAL A 39 1.60 8.62 10.41
N ILE A 40 2.19 7.43 10.54
CA ILE A 40 2.60 6.96 11.86
C ILE A 40 3.60 7.92 12.49
N GLY A 41 4.60 8.35 11.71
CA GLY A 41 5.61 9.26 12.22
C GLY A 41 5.04 10.58 12.67
N TYR A 42 4.18 11.17 11.85
CA TYR A 42 3.55 12.44 12.23
C TYR A 42 2.63 12.27 13.43
N SER A 43 1.94 11.16 13.52
CA SER A 43 1.10 10.90 14.70
C SER A 43 1.94 10.86 15.96
N GLU A 44 3.08 10.22 15.90
CA GLU A 44 3.96 10.12 17.06
C GLU A 44 4.55 11.47 17.41
N LEU A 45 4.95 12.25 16.42
CA LEU A 45 5.44 13.58 16.67
C LEU A 45 4.38 14.44 17.34
N ALA A 46 3.15 14.36 16.85
CA ALA A 46 2.06 15.13 17.44
C ALA A 46 1.79 14.69 18.86
N LEU A 47 1.82 13.38 19.12
CA LEU A 47 1.59 12.86 20.47
C LEU A 47 2.68 13.31 21.44
N HIS A 48 3.92 13.46 20.96
CA HIS A 48 4.99 13.96 21.79
C HIS A 48 4.88 15.46 22.03
N ALA A 49 4.25 16.18 21.12
CA ALA A 49 4.17 17.62 21.19
C ALA A 49 3.03 18.14 22.07
N ILE A 50 2.04 17.31 22.36
CA ILE A 50 0.88 17.73 23.14
C ILE A 50 0.94 17.14 24.54
N GLU A 51 0.24 17.77 25.46
CA GLU A 51 0.20 17.29 26.83
C GLU A 51 -0.69 16.07 26.94
N ASP A 52 -0.47 15.27 28.00
CA ASP A 52 -1.23 14.04 28.18
C ASP A 52 -2.73 14.29 28.28
N SER A 53 -3.12 15.45 28.79
CA SER A 53 -4.53 15.79 28.95
C SER A 53 -5.13 16.48 27.72
N HIS A 54 -4.34 16.65 26.66
CA HIS A 54 -4.85 17.35 25.48
C HIS A 54 -5.99 16.56 24.85
N PRO A 55 -7.09 17.24 24.49
CA PRO A 55 -8.24 16.53 23.93
C PRO A 55 -7.94 15.76 22.64
N ALA A 56 -6.97 16.22 21.86
CA ALA A 56 -6.64 15.56 20.60
C ALA A 56 -5.85 14.29 20.78
N ARG A 57 -5.36 14.00 22.00
CA ARG A 57 -4.52 12.82 22.22
C ARG A 57 -5.25 11.54 21.88
N GLU A 58 -6.50 11.45 22.27
CA GLU A 58 -7.29 10.25 21.99
C GLU A 58 -7.42 10.03 20.49
N TRP A 59 -7.68 11.09 19.74
CA TRP A 59 -7.80 10.98 18.29
C TRP A 59 -6.49 10.55 17.66
N LEU A 60 -5.38 11.13 18.11
CA LEU A 60 -4.09 10.80 17.56
C LEU A 60 -3.70 9.35 17.86
N GLU A 61 -4.04 8.87 19.05
CA GLU A 61 -3.76 7.47 19.39
C GLU A 61 -4.56 6.52 18.52
N LYS A 62 -5.81 6.88 18.22
CA LYS A 62 -6.62 6.07 17.33
C LYS A 62 -6.05 6.07 15.91
N ILE A 63 -5.62 7.23 15.43
CA ILE A 63 -5.00 7.31 14.11
C ILE A 63 -3.77 6.42 14.06
N ARG A 64 -2.92 6.50 15.09
CA ARG A 64 -1.72 5.69 15.11
C ARG A 64 -2.05 4.20 15.11
N LYS A 65 -3.03 3.81 15.91
CA LYS A 65 -3.43 2.41 16.00
C LYS A 65 -3.92 1.88 14.65
N HIS A 66 -4.86 2.60 14.05
CA HIS A 66 -5.43 2.15 12.78
C HIS A 66 -4.40 2.16 11.65
N THR A 67 -3.50 3.13 11.69
CA THR A 67 -2.47 3.20 10.67
C THR A 67 -1.50 2.03 10.80
N ARG A 68 -1.18 1.62 12.02
CA ARG A 68 -0.34 0.45 12.22
C ARG A 68 -1.03 -0.82 11.75
N GLU A 69 -2.34 -0.91 11.95
CA GLU A 69 -3.10 -2.04 11.45
C GLU A 69 -3.07 -2.08 9.94
N LEU A 70 -3.20 -0.91 9.32
CA LEU A 70 -3.10 -0.84 7.87
C LEU A 70 -1.72 -1.28 7.39
N GLY A 71 -0.68 -0.88 8.11
CA GLY A 71 0.67 -1.32 7.76
C GLY A 71 0.81 -2.83 7.84
N ALA A 72 0.21 -3.45 8.83
CA ALA A 72 0.25 -4.90 8.94
C ALA A 72 -0.46 -5.58 7.78
N LEU A 73 -1.58 -5.01 7.33
CA LEU A 73 -2.28 -5.53 6.16
C LEU A 73 -1.43 -5.42 4.91
N LEU A 74 -0.71 -4.31 4.76
CA LEU A 74 0.18 -4.14 3.62
C LEU A 74 1.29 -5.17 3.65
N GLN A 75 1.81 -5.50 4.82
CA GLN A 75 2.84 -6.53 4.94
C GLN A 75 2.30 -7.89 4.49
N LYS A 76 1.07 -8.21 4.85
CA LYS A 76 0.45 -9.44 4.39
C LYS A 76 0.32 -9.46 2.87
N LEU A 77 -0.08 -8.34 2.30
CA LEU A 77 -0.21 -8.24 0.86
C LEU A 77 1.12 -8.44 0.17
N ILE A 78 2.18 -7.85 0.71
CA ILE A 78 3.53 -8.03 0.17
C ILE A 78 3.94 -9.49 0.25
N ALA A 79 3.67 -10.14 1.36
CA ALA A 79 4.03 -11.54 1.55
C ALA A 79 3.31 -12.42 0.54
N LEU A 80 2.03 -12.17 0.31
CA LEU A 80 1.27 -12.94 -0.67
C LEU A 80 1.84 -12.78 -2.06
N LYS A 81 2.22 -11.57 -2.41
CA LYS A 81 2.77 -11.30 -3.72
C LYS A 81 4.10 -12.03 -3.91
N GLN A 82 4.96 -12.00 -2.90
CA GLN A 82 6.23 -12.69 -2.97
C GLN A 82 6.07 -14.18 -3.02
N SER A 83 5.09 -14.72 -2.29
CA SER A 83 4.81 -16.14 -2.31
C SER A 83 4.40 -16.59 -3.70
N LYS A 84 3.53 -15.84 -4.35
CA LYS A 84 3.12 -16.16 -5.70
C LYS A 84 4.29 -16.18 -6.66
N ARG A 85 5.18 -15.20 -6.51
CA ARG A 85 6.36 -15.16 -7.37
C ARG A 85 7.22 -16.39 -7.17
N GLY A 86 7.40 -16.80 -5.93
CA GLY A 86 8.17 -17.97 -5.63
C GLY A 86 7.59 -19.22 -6.26
N GLU A 87 6.28 -19.32 -6.24
CA GLU A 87 5.62 -20.48 -6.81
C GLU A 87 5.80 -20.57 -8.32
N GLN A 88 5.94 -19.44 -8.97
CA GLN A 88 6.12 -19.42 -10.41
C GLN A 88 7.51 -19.82 -10.85
N LEU A 89 8.45 -19.78 -9.97
CA LEU A 89 9.80 -20.18 -10.28
C LEU A 89 9.93 -21.69 -10.21
#